data_c70f5621e157501b508b2dff71e8b107
#
_entry.id   c70f5621e157501b508b2dff71e8b107
#
_cell.length_a   1.000
_cell.length_b   1.000
_cell.length_c   1.000
_cell.angle_alpha   90.00
_cell.angle_beta   90.00
_cell.angle_gamma   90.00
#
_symmetry.space_group_name_H-M   'P 1'
#
loop_
_entity.id
_entity.type
_entity.pdbx_description
1 polymer ?
#
loop_
_entity_poly.entity_id
_entity_poly.type
_entity_poly.pdbx_seq_one_letter_code
_entity_poly.pdbx_strand_id
1 'polypeptide(L)'
;MASLKFAVSLPEQCITSCGAHQHSHLSSRKLKLKFRRSAFLGGFEQPYFHFAVLSNCSRLRNYRDKQAAPRVVNSTAAALSGTPVRPTSILVVGATGTLGRQIVRKALDEGYDVRCMVRPRPSPADFLRDWGATVVNADLSKPETIPATLVGIHTLIDCATGRPEEPIRTVDWEGKVALIQCAKAMGIQKFIFFSIHNCDKHPEVPLMEIKRCTEKYLQESGLNYTVIRLCGFMQGLIGQYAVPILEDKAVWGTDAPTRIAYMDTQDIARMTFTALRNEKTNKTFLEFAGPRAWTTAEVISLCERLAGQDARVTTVPVGVLRFTRQLTRFFQWTNDVADRLAFSEVLSSDVVFSAPMAETYSLLGLDPKDTSTLEKYLQEYFSNILKKLKDLKAQSKQGDFYI
;
A
#
# COMPACT_ATOMS: atom_id res chain seq x y z
N MET A 1 18.36 29.95 24.09
CA MET A 1 17.28 29.51 25.00
C MET A 1 15.98 30.12 24.51
N ALA A 2 15.23 29.41 23.70
CA ALA A 2 13.89 29.82 23.27
C ALA A 2 13.00 28.58 23.42
N SER A 3 12.07 28.70 24.35
CA SER A 3 11.13 27.65 24.78
C SER A 3 10.03 27.49 23.74
N LEU A 4 10.02 26.37 23.02
CA LEU A 4 8.91 25.99 22.16
C LEU A 4 7.79 25.40 23.02
N LYS A 5 6.77 26.23 23.29
CA LYS A 5 5.48 25.80 23.86
C LYS A 5 4.63 25.22 22.73
N PHE A 6 4.43 23.92 22.71
CA PHE A 6 3.31 23.31 21.96
C PHE A 6 2.01 23.61 22.70
N ALA A 7 1.24 24.55 22.20
CA ALA A 7 -0.10 24.82 22.67
C ALA A 7 -1.08 23.86 21.96
N VAL A 8 -1.51 22.84 22.69
CA VAL A 8 -2.76 22.12 22.37
C VAL A 8 -3.86 22.95 23.01
N SER A 9 -4.57 23.76 22.22
CA SER A 9 -5.73 24.51 22.69
C SER A 9 -6.94 23.57 22.83
N LEU A 10 -7.26 23.27 24.07
CA LEU A 10 -8.60 22.80 24.45
C LEU A 10 -9.46 24.03 24.73
N PRO A 11 -10.69 24.12 24.27
CA PRO A 11 -11.57 25.22 24.66
C PRO A 11 -12.11 24.98 26.08
N GLU A 12 -11.71 25.83 27.00
CA GLU A 12 -12.43 26.07 28.22
C GLU A 12 -13.74 26.79 27.93
N GLN A 13 -14.86 26.23 28.37
CA GLN A 13 -15.99 27.05 28.71
C GLN A 13 -16.87 26.43 29.80
N CYS A 14 -17.00 27.25 30.84
CA CYS A 14 -18.08 27.43 31.80
C CYS A 14 -18.25 26.42 32.91
N ILE A 15 -17.63 26.79 34.02
CA ILE A 15 -18.15 26.53 35.36
C ILE A 15 -18.76 27.83 35.91
N THR A 16 -20.07 27.88 36.12
CA THR A 16 -20.69 28.73 37.14
C THR A 16 -21.86 28.01 37.78
N SER A 17 -21.64 27.76 39.05
CA SER A 17 -22.53 27.75 40.24
C SER A 17 -23.98 27.26 40.13
N CYS A 18 -24.37 26.32 40.93
CA CYS A 18 -25.21 26.40 42.13
C CYS A 18 -25.88 25.07 42.48
N GLY A 19 -25.82 24.71 43.75
CA GLY A 19 -26.96 24.17 44.48
C GLY A 19 -27.01 22.66 44.70
N ALA A 20 -26.87 22.33 45.96
CA ALA A 20 -27.02 21.05 46.62
C ALA A 20 -28.37 20.33 46.35
N HIS A 21 -28.38 19.01 46.29
CA HIS A 21 -29.01 18.03 47.20
C HIS A 21 -29.11 16.60 46.57
N GLN A 22 -28.57 15.67 47.34
CA GLN A 22 -29.04 14.32 47.66
C GLN A 22 -29.42 13.26 46.58
N HIS A 23 -28.72 12.14 46.73
CA HIS A 23 -29.13 10.72 46.68
C HIS A 23 -29.41 9.99 45.36
N SER A 24 -28.50 8.98 45.18
CA SER A 24 -28.79 7.58 44.79
C SER A 24 -29.01 7.24 43.31
N HIS A 25 -28.35 6.19 42.99
CA HIS A 25 -28.49 5.19 41.93
C HIS A 25 -27.54 5.25 40.73
N LEU A 26 -26.64 4.27 40.77
CA LEU A 26 -25.82 3.84 39.65
C LEU A 26 -26.69 3.49 38.45
N SER A 27 -26.38 4.10 37.33
CA SER A 27 -26.72 3.55 35.98
C SER A 27 -25.67 3.97 34.98
N SER A 28 -25.03 2.97 34.38
CA SER A 28 -24.03 3.10 33.36
C SER A 28 -24.60 3.77 32.10
N ARG A 29 -24.27 5.02 31.84
CA ARG A 29 -24.56 5.69 30.57
C ARG A 29 -23.30 5.74 29.71
N LYS A 30 -23.34 5.00 28.60
CA LYS A 30 -22.39 5.11 27.51
C LYS A 30 -22.40 6.53 26.92
N LEU A 31 -21.33 7.28 27.11
CA LEU A 31 -21.13 8.56 26.43
C LEU A 31 -20.83 8.28 24.93
N LYS A 32 -21.78 8.61 24.06
CA LYS A 32 -21.55 8.75 22.63
C LYS A 32 -20.97 10.14 22.35
N LEU A 33 -19.66 10.23 22.16
CA LEU A 33 -19.02 11.43 21.61
C LEU A 33 -19.35 11.53 20.10
N LYS A 34 -20.24 12.48 19.77
CA LYS A 34 -20.47 12.91 18.38
C LYS A 34 -19.35 13.84 17.96
N PHE A 35 -18.41 13.36 17.12
CA PHE A 35 -17.50 14.22 16.39
C PHE A 35 -18.25 14.95 15.27
N ARG A 36 -18.34 16.26 15.38
CA ARG A 36 -18.82 17.16 14.34
C ARG A 36 -17.79 17.19 13.20
N ARG A 37 -18.15 16.71 12.02
CA ARG A 37 -17.36 16.91 10.80
C ARG A 37 -17.37 18.40 10.47
N SER A 38 -16.22 19.04 10.53
CA SER A 38 -16.00 20.30 9.85
C SER A 38 -15.71 20.02 8.38
N ALA A 39 -16.59 20.50 7.52
CA ALA A 39 -16.40 20.48 6.10
C ALA A 39 -15.37 21.57 5.74
N PHE A 40 -14.22 21.17 5.20
CA PHE A 40 -13.34 22.08 4.46
C PHE A 40 -12.72 21.35 3.28
N LEU A 41 -13.19 21.74 2.10
CA LEU A 41 -12.56 21.83 0.79
C LEU A 41 -11.84 20.62 0.16
N GLY A 42 -12.38 20.26 -1.00
CA GLY A 42 -11.65 20.04 -2.26
C GLY A 42 -10.73 18.83 -2.31
N GLY A 43 -11.27 17.72 -2.85
CA GLY A 43 -10.57 16.50 -3.16
C GLY A 43 -9.31 16.69 -3.99
N PHE A 44 -8.21 16.31 -3.38
CA PHE A 44 -7.08 15.68 -4.03
C PHE A 44 -6.72 14.48 -3.16
N GLU A 45 -7.11 13.29 -3.61
CA GLU A 45 -6.62 12.05 -3.01
C GLU A 45 -5.10 12.01 -3.20
N GLN A 46 -4.37 12.29 -2.14
CA GLN A 46 -2.94 12.04 -2.11
C GLN A 46 -2.72 10.52 -2.19
N PRO A 47 -1.84 10.04 -3.05
CA PRO A 47 -1.40 8.66 -3.02
C PRO A 47 -0.50 8.47 -1.81
N TYR A 48 -1.09 8.20 -0.64
CA TYR A 48 -0.31 7.85 0.54
C TYR A 48 0.36 6.50 0.32
N PHE A 49 1.65 6.43 0.54
CA PHE A 49 2.32 5.18 0.84
C PHE A 49 1.76 4.67 2.17
N HIS A 50 0.89 3.71 2.08
CA HIS A 50 0.35 3.05 3.25
C HIS A 50 1.23 1.86 3.58
N PHE A 51 2.20 2.10 4.43
CA PHE A 51 2.92 1.04 5.12
C PHE A 51 2.38 0.94 6.54
N ALA A 52 1.91 -0.21 6.87
CA ALA A 52 1.31 -0.52 8.15
C ALA A 52 1.97 -1.73 8.80
N VAL A 53 2.05 -1.80 10.10
CA VAL A 53 2.94 -2.69 10.86
C VAL A 53 2.31 -3.26 12.13
N LEU A 54 2.65 -4.47 12.55
CA LEU A 54 2.19 -5.19 13.76
C LEU A 54 3.27 -5.41 14.82
N SER A 55 2.90 -5.41 16.07
CA SER A 55 3.73 -5.89 17.18
C SER A 55 3.11 -7.13 17.84
N ASN A 56 3.93 -8.10 18.12
CA ASN A 56 3.75 -9.38 18.82
C ASN A 56 3.84 -10.64 17.94
N CYS A 57 5.03 -10.87 17.41
CA CYS A 57 5.36 -12.14 16.75
C CYS A 57 5.30 -13.35 17.71
N SER A 58 5.48 -13.14 19.03
CA SER A 58 5.34 -14.22 20.02
C SER A 58 3.93 -14.80 20.09
N ARG A 59 2.90 -13.97 19.78
CA ARG A 59 1.50 -14.46 19.71
C ARG A 59 1.19 -15.21 18.41
N LEU A 60 1.91 -14.96 17.33
CA LEU A 60 1.74 -15.69 16.08
C LEU A 60 2.26 -17.12 16.16
N ARG A 61 3.33 -17.37 16.94
CA ARG A 61 3.84 -18.72 17.19
C ARG A 61 2.87 -19.58 18.01
N ASN A 62 2.22 -18.98 19.02
CA ASN A 62 1.25 -19.69 19.88
C ASN A 62 -0.12 -19.87 19.21
N TYR A 63 -0.36 -19.20 18.08
CA TYR A 63 -1.62 -19.28 17.34
C TYR A 63 -1.70 -20.52 16.43
N ARG A 64 -0.55 -21.11 16.12
CA ARG A 64 -0.50 -22.35 15.31
C ARG A 64 -1.22 -23.53 16.00
N ASP A 65 -1.30 -23.50 17.35
CA ASP A 65 -1.78 -24.65 18.15
C ASP A 65 -3.21 -24.49 18.72
N LYS A 66 -3.88 -23.35 18.60
CA LYS A 66 -5.11 -23.09 19.36
C LYS A 66 -6.36 -22.62 18.60
N GLN A 67 -6.28 -22.39 17.30
CA GLN A 67 -7.52 -22.16 16.52
C GLN A 67 -7.51 -23.04 15.29
N ALA A 68 -8.50 -23.93 15.22
CA ALA A 68 -8.88 -24.57 13.96
C ALA A 68 -9.03 -23.44 12.91
N ALA A 69 -8.41 -23.62 11.74
CA ALA A 69 -8.64 -22.74 10.60
C ALA A 69 -10.14 -22.51 10.47
N PRO A 70 -10.61 -21.29 10.17
CA PRO A 70 -12.03 -21.10 9.95
C PRO A 70 -12.47 -22.17 8.96
N ARG A 71 -13.40 -23.01 9.38
CA ARG A 71 -14.01 -24.00 8.49
C ARG A 71 -14.65 -23.18 7.37
N VAL A 72 -13.95 -23.09 6.24
CA VAL A 72 -14.60 -22.74 4.99
C VAL A 72 -15.68 -23.79 4.83
N VAL A 73 -16.92 -23.39 5.02
CA VAL A 73 -18.06 -24.28 4.85
C VAL A 73 -17.95 -24.79 3.42
N ASN A 74 -17.73 -26.10 3.26
CA ASN A 74 -17.69 -26.79 1.98
C ASN A 74 -19.09 -26.80 1.35
N SER A 75 -19.77 -25.66 1.33
CA SER A 75 -21.01 -25.52 0.61
C SER A 75 -20.67 -24.99 -0.78
N THR A 76 -20.88 -25.83 -1.75
CA THR A 76 -21.01 -25.53 -3.18
C THR A 76 -19.79 -25.64 -4.11
N ALA A 77 -18.66 -26.22 -3.71
CA ALA A 77 -17.63 -26.58 -4.71
C ALA A 77 -18.15 -27.58 -5.77
N ALA A 78 -19.16 -28.37 -5.47
CA ALA A 78 -19.73 -29.36 -6.39
C ALA A 78 -20.65 -28.79 -7.48
N ALA A 79 -21.18 -27.58 -7.30
CA ALA A 79 -22.14 -26.98 -8.25
C ALA A 79 -21.49 -26.11 -9.35
N LEU A 80 -20.20 -25.87 -9.29
CA LEU A 80 -19.48 -24.95 -10.21
C LEU A 80 -18.53 -25.68 -11.18
N SER A 81 -18.59 -26.99 -11.27
CA SER A 81 -17.71 -27.82 -12.12
C SER A 81 -17.90 -27.66 -13.63
N GLY A 82 -18.63 -26.66 -14.10
CA GLY A 82 -18.97 -26.49 -15.51
C GLY A 82 -18.47 -25.21 -16.19
N THR A 83 -17.87 -24.27 -15.48
CA THR A 83 -17.40 -23.02 -16.12
C THR A 83 -16.01 -23.23 -16.70
N PRO A 84 -15.82 -23.14 -18.04
CA PRO A 84 -14.51 -23.35 -18.64
C PRO A 84 -13.56 -22.25 -18.19
N VAL A 85 -12.43 -22.65 -17.59
CA VAL A 85 -11.37 -21.73 -17.18
C VAL A 85 -10.58 -21.33 -18.43
N ARG A 86 -10.57 -20.03 -18.73
CA ARG A 86 -9.74 -19.50 -19.82
C ARG A 86 -8.34 -19.20 -19.32
N PRO A 87 -7.27 -19.64 -20.00
CA PRO A 87 -5.88 -19.34 -19.58
C PRO A 87 -5.58 -17.83 -19.48
N THR A 88 -6.38 -17.02 -20.16
CA THR A 88 -6.25 -15.55 -20.15
C THR A 88 -7.06 -14.85 -19.04
N SER A 89 -7.81 -15.59 -18.21
CA SER A 89 -8.62 -14.99 -17.15
C SER A 89 -7.79 -14.69 -15.91
N ILE A 90 -7.77 -13.41 -15.51
CA ILE A 90 -6.97 -12.90 -14.38
C ILE A 90 -7.88 -12.21 -13.35
N LEU A 91 -7.70 -12.55 -12.07
CA LEU A 91 -8.24 -11.76 -10.96
C LEU A 91 -7.13 -10.88 -10.37
N VAL A 92 -7.38 -9.58 -10.30
CA VAL A 92 -6.50 -8.62 -9.61
C VAL A 92 -7.15 -8.20 -8.29
N VAL A 93 -6.48 -8.52 -7.18
CA VAL A 93 -6.85 -8.10 -5.83
C VAL A 93 -6.08 -6.82 -5.50
N GLY A 94 -6.76 -5.78 -5.00
CA GLY A 94 -6.15 -4.46 -4.81
C GLY A 94 -6.04 -3.64 -6.09
N ALA A 95 -6.93 -3.87 -7.06
CA ALA A 95 -6.95 -3.26 -8.39
C ALA A 95 -7.00 -1.71 -8.39
N THR A 96 -7.53 -1.08 -7.34
CA THR A 96 -7.62 0.37 -7.20
C THR A 96 -6.34 1.02 -6.64
N GLY A 97 -5.38 0.22 -6.15
CA GLY A 97 -4.11 0.67 -5.61
C GLY A 97 -3.12 1.16 -6.68
N THR A 98 -2.03 1.79 -6.24
CA THR A 98 -1.00 2.36 -7.13
C THR A 98 -0.43 1.31 -8.09
N LEU A 99 -0.02 0.15 -7.59
CA LEU A 99 0.47 -0.95 -8.42
C LEU A 99 -0.68 -1.66 -9.14
N GLY A 100 -1.79 -1.93 -8.42
CA GLY A 100 -2.92 -2.68 -8.98
C GLY A 100 -3.50 -2.06 -10.25
N ARG A 101 -3.59 -0.72 -10.32
CA ARG A 101 -4.02 -0.01 -11.54
C ARG A 101 -3.12 -0.29 -12.73
N GLN A 102 -1.80 -0.33 -12.53
CA GLN A 102 -0.84 -0.61 -13.60
C GLN A 102 -0.90 -2.07 -14.04
N ILE A 103 -1.08 -2.99 -13.09
CA ILE A 103 -1.31 -4.41 -13.39
C ILE A 103 -2.59 -4.59 -14.22
N VAL A 104 -3.71 -3.96 -13.82
CA VAL A 104 -4.97 -4.04 -14.59
C VAL A 104 -4.79 -3.49 -15.99
N ARG A 105 -4.19 -2.30 -16.13
CA ARG A 105 -3.98 -1.67 -17.43
C ARG A 105 -3.11 -2.54 -18.33
N LYS A 106 -1.98 -2.99 -17.82
CA LYS A 106 -1.06 -3.87 -18.56
C LYS A 106 -1.72 -5.17 -18.98
N ALA A 107 -2.55 -5.78 -18.12
CA ALA A 107 -3.30 -6.99 -18.43
C ALA A 107 -4.28 -6.76 -19.58
N LEU A 108 -5.05 -5.67 -19.54
CA LEU A 108 -6.00 -5.31 -20.60
C LEU A 108 -5.28 -5.01 -21.92
N ASP A 109 -4.17 -4.27 -21.87
CA ASP A 109 -3.35 -3.94 -23.05
C ASP A 109 -2.79 -5.21 -23.71
N GLU A 110 -2.55 -6.29 -22.96
CA GLU A 110 -2.11 -7.59 -23.44
C GLU A 110 -3.25 -8.56 -23.80
N GLY A 111 -4.50 -8.10 -23.74
CA GLY A 111 -5.69 -8.87 -24.14
C GLY A 111 -6.16 -9.91 -23.12
N TYR A 112 -5.78 -9.78 -21.86
CA TYR A 112 -6.32 -10.64 -20.81
C TYR A 112 -7.76 -10.26 -20.44
N ASP A 113 -8.57 -11.27 -20.04
CA ASP A 113 -9.88 -11.08 -19.42
C ASP A 113 -9.67 -10.74 -17.93
N VAL A 114 -9.81 -9.47 -17.59
CA VAL A 114 -9.44 -8.95 -16.28
C VAL A 114 -10.64 -8.76 -15.40
N ARG A 115 -10.64 -9.46 -14.26
CA ARG A 115 -11.57 -9.24 -13.16
C ARG A 115 -10.86 -8.51 -12.03
N CYS A 116 -11.49 -7.46 -11.51
CA CYS A 116 -10.98 -6.65 -10.43
C CYS A 116 -11.79 -6.89 -9.16
N MET A 117 -11.15 -7.39 -8.10
CA MET A 117 -11.76 -7.48 -6.79
C MET A 117 -11.70 -6.12 -6.12
N VAL A 118 -12.87 -5.53 -5.86
CA VAL A 118 -13.02 -4.19 -5.30
C VAL A 118 -13.94 -4.23 -4.10
N ARG A 119 -13.57 -3.52 -3.03
CA ARG A 119 -14.44 -3.41 -1.86
C ARG A 119 -15.68 -2.58 -2.18
N PRO A 120 -16.87 -2.93 -1.66
CA PRO A 120 -18.07 -2.12 -1.83
C PRO A 120 -17.88 -0.77 -1.12
N ARG A 121 -17.74 0.31 -1.90
CA ARG A 121 -17.54 1.69 -1.42
C ARG A 121 -18.25 2.67 -2.33
N PRO A 122 -18.66 3.83 -1.80
CA PRO A 122 -19.16 4.94 -2.63
C PRO A 122 -18.01 5.70 -3.32
N SER A 123 -16.93 5.08 -3.71
CA SER A 123 -15.76 5.71 -4.31
C SER A 123 -15.20 4.91 -5.50
N PRO A 124 -14.57 5.58 -6.45
CA PRO A 124 -14.58 5.25 -7.87
C PRO A 124 -13.77 3.99 -8.20
N ALA A 125 -14.46 2.89 -8.42
CA ALA A 125 -13.93 1.79 -9.21
C ALA A 125 -14.43 1.84 -10.68
N ASP A 126 -15.20 2.85 -11.02
CA ASP A 126 -15.84 2.97 -12.32
C ASP A 126 -14.82 3.09 -13.45
N PHE A 127 -13.72 3.78 -13.21
CA PHE A 127 -12.61 3.86 -14.17
C PHE A 127 -12.06 2.47 -14.58
N LEU A 128 -12.16 1.45 -13.73
CA LEU A 128 -11.74 0.09 -14.09
C LEU A 128 -12.70 -0.53 -15.11
N ARG A 129 -14.00 -0.22 -15.00
CA ARG A 129 -15.01 -0.63 -16.01
C ARG A 129 -14.83 0.14 -17.31
N ASP A 130 -14.53 1.44 -17.21
CA ASP A 130 -14.25 2.27 -18.38
C ASP A 130 -13.03 1.78 -19.16
N TRP A 131 -12.07 1.15 -18.49
CA TRP A 131 -10.92 0.51 -19.14
C TRP A 131 -11.24 -0.86 -19.75
N GLY A 132 -12.42 -1.44 -19.45
CA GLY A 132 -12.85 -2.74 -19.95
C GLY A 132 -12.72 -3.90 -18.95
N ALA A 133 -12.36 -3.64 -17.68
CA ALA A 133 -12.28 -4.70 -16.67
C ALA A 133 -13.64 -5.01 -16.05
N THR A 134 -13.86 -6.27 -15.69
CA THR A 134 -15.02 -6.70 -14.90
C THR A 134 -14.77 -6.41 -13.42
N VAL A 135 -15.62 -5.59 -12.80
CA VAL A 135 -15.51 -5.27 -11.36
C VAL A 135 -16.47 -6.16 -10.55
N VAL A 136 -15.89 -6.86 -9.56
CA VAL A 136 -16.64 -7.68 -8.59
C VAL A 136 -16.41 -7.18 -7.17
N ASN A 137 -17.50 -7.10 -6.40
CA ASN A 137 -17.44 -6.61 -5.02
C ASN A 137 -17.09 -7.76 -4.06
N ALA A 138 -15.97 -7.63 -3.38
CA ALA A 138 -15.57 -8.50 -2.28
C ALA A 138 -14.58 -7.78 -1.35
N ASP A 139 -14.42 -8.29 -0.14
CA ASP A 139 -13.57 -7.72 0.88
C ASP A 139 -12.74 -8.82 1.56
N LEU A 140 -11.41 -8.65 1.61
CA LEU A 140 -10.52 -9.59 2.29
C LEU A 140 -10.84 -9.75 3.78
N SER A 141 -11.42 -8.72 4.42
CA SER A 141 -11.89 -8.81 5.80
C SER A 141 -13.18 -9.64 5.96
N LYS A 142 -13.79 -10.04 4.84
CA LYS A 142 -15.02 -10.83 4.77
C LYS A 142 -14.79 -12.07 3.89
N PRO A 143 -14.18 -13.13 4.45
CA PRO A 143 -13.76 -14.31 3.69
C PRO A 143 -14.87 -14.96 2.86
N GLU A 144 -16.11 -14.88 3.32
CA GLU A 144 -17.29 -15.41 2.63
C GLU A 144 -17.55 -14.78 1.26
N THR A 145 -17.01 -13.58 1.01
CA THR A 145 -17.16 -12.86 -0.28
C THR A 145 -16.14 -13.27 -1.32
N ILE A 146 -15.05 -13.93 -0.93
CA ILE A 146 -13.90 -14.24 -1.80
C ILE A 146 -14.24 -15.31 -2.86
N PRO A 147 -14.88 -16.45 -2.53
CA PRO A 147 -15.04 -17.57 -3.48
C PRO A 147 -15.71 -17.17 -4.79
N ALA A 148 -16.74 -16.32 -4.72
CA ALA A 148 -17.47 -15.87 -5.91
C ALA A 148 -16.58 -15.10 -6.92
N THR A 149 -15.53 -14.45 -6.45
CA THR A 149 -14.60 -13.69 -7.30
C THR A 149 -13.66 -14.58 -8.11
N LEU A 150 -13.44 -15.83 -7.66
CA LEU A 150 -12.47 -16.77 -8.23
C LEU A 150 -13.07 -17.70 -9.29
N VAL A 151 -14.39 -17.70 -9.47
CA VAL A 151 -15.07 -18.58 -10.43
C VAL A 151 -14.57 -18.32 -11.86
N GLY A 152 -14.04 -19.34 -12.53
CA GLY A 152 -13.53 -19.23 -13.90
C GLY A 152 -12.22 -18.44 -14.05
N ILE A 153 -11.50 -18.18 -12.97
CA ILE A 153 -10.20 -17.50 -12.97
C ILE A 153 -9.07 -18.52 -13.08
N HIS A 154 -8.13 -18.26 -13.96
CA HIS A 154 -6.89 -19.03 -14.13
C HIS A 154 -5.76 -18.49 -13.23
N THR A 155 -5.57 -17.17 -13.23
CA THR A 155 -4.47 -16.50 -12.55
C THR A 155 -4.97 -15.48 -11.53
N LEU A 156 -4.39 -15.49 -10.34
CA LEU A 156 -4.64 -14.51 -9.30
C LEU A 156 -3.38 -13.65 -9.09
N ILE A 157 -3.54 -12.32 -9.13
CA ILE A 157 -2.49 -11.36 -8.84
C ILE A 157 -2.90 -10.53 -7.62
N ASP A 158 -2.17 -10.68 -6.50
CA ASP A 158 -2.47 -10.04 -5.25
C ASP A 158 -1.59 -8.82 -5.01
N CYS A 159 -2.15 -7.63 -5.29
CA CYS A 159 -1.55 -6.31 -5.04
C CYS A 159 -2.11 -5.64 -3.77
N ALA A 160 -2.98 -6.33 -3.00
CA ALA A 160 -3.68 -5.69 -1.90
C ALA A 160 -2.80 -5.58 -0.64
N THR A 161 -3.01 -4.49 0.07
CA THR A 161 -2.51 -4.23 1.43
C THR A 161 -3.59 -3.47 2.19
N GLY A 162 -3.71 -3.70 3.49
CA GLY A 162 -4.66 -3.00 4.35
C GLY A 162 -4.41 -1.50 4.36
N ARG A 163 -5.48 -0.72 4.52
CA ARG A 163 -5.39 0.74 4.67
C ARG A 163 -5.01 1.10 6.11
N PRO A 164 -4.54 2.35 6.32
CA PRO A 164 -4.17 2.81 7.65
C PRO A 164 -5.27 2.69 8.72
N GLU A 165 -6.52 2.82 8.31
CA GLU A 165 -7.68 2.71 9.19
C GLU A 165 -8.15 1.27 9.42
N GLU A 166 -7.56 0.29 8.73
CA GLU A 166 -7.94 -1.12 8.80
C GLU A 166 -6.96 -1.89 9.69
N PRO A 167 -7.44 -2.85 10.51
CA PRO A 167 -6.55 -3.74 11.24
C PRO A 167 -5.75 -4.58 10.25
N ILE A 168 -4.43 -4.43 10.29
CA ILE A 168 -3.53 -5.10 9.34
C ILE A 168 -3.69 -6.60 9.41
N ARG A 169 -3.81 -7.15 10.61
CA ARG A 169 -3.96 -8.57 10.81
C ARG A 169 -5.16 -9.14 10.07
N THR A 170 -6.28 -8.43 10.08
CA THR A 170 -7.51 -8.87 9.42
C THR A 170 -7.37 -8.90 7.91
N VAL A 171 -6.74 -7.86 7.31
CA VAL A 171 -6.61 -7.76 5.85
C VAL A 171 -5.37 -8.50 5.34
N ASP A 172 -4.20 -8.21 5.93
CA ASP A 172 -2.91 -8.67 5.40
C ASP A 172 -2.52 -10.07 5.88
N TRP A 173 -3.17 -10.62 6.91
CA TRP A 173 -2.97 -12.00 7.34
C TRP A 173 -4.21 -12.87 7.15
N GLU A 174 -5.28 -12.64 7.91
CA GLU A 174 -6.46 -13.50 7.89
C GLU A 174 -7.12 -13.52 6.51
N GLY A 175 -7.27 -12.33 5.88
CA GLY A 175 -7.79 -12.21 4.53
C GLY A 175 -6.91 -12.86 3.47
N LYS A 176 -5.57 -12.81 3.62
CA LYS A 176 -4.65 -13.48 2.68
C LYS A 176 -4.66 -14.98 2.84
N VAL A 177 -4.73 -15.49 4.07
CA VAL A 177 -4.89 -16.92 4.33
C VAL A 177 -6.18 -17.43 3.67
N ALA A 178 -7.30 -16.74 3.88
CA ALA A 178 -8.56 -17.08 3.25
C ALA A 178 -8.48 -17.03 1.71
N LEU A 179 -7.83 -16.00 1.14
CA LEU A 179 -7.65 -15.89 -0.31
C LEU A 179 -6.84 -17.06 -0.87
N ILE A 180 -5.74 -17.46 -0.23
CA ILE A 180 -4.89 -18.58 -0.64
C ILE A 180 -5.66 -19.91 -0.53
N GLN A 181 -6.43 -20.12 0.55
CA GLN A 181 -7.27 -21.30 0.72
C GLN A 181 -8.35 -21.38 -0.36
N CYS A 182 -9.04 -20.29 -0.63
CA CYS A 182 -10.04 -20.22 -1.69
C CYS A 182 -9.40 -20.46 -3.08
N ALA A 183 -8.24 -19.86 -3.34
CA ALA A 183 -7.51 -20.05 -4.59
C ALA A 183 -7.15 -21.53 -4.81
N LYS A 184 -6.69 -22.22 -3.76
CA LYS A 184 -6.42 -23.67 -3.80
C LYS A 184 -7.69 -24.47 -4.05
N ALA A 185 -8.76 -24.19 -3.31
CA ALA A 185 -10.04 -24.89 -3.43
C ALA A 185 -10.69 -24.70 -4.82
N MET A 186 -10.52 -23.53 -5.43
CA MET A 186 -11.06 -23.20 -6.75
C MET A 186 -10.13 -23.59 -7.91
N GLY A 187 -8.97 -24.20 -7.63
CA GLY A 187 -8.05 -24.70 -8.64
C GLY A 187 -7.33 -23.62 -9.43
N ILE A 188 -7.02 -22.48 -8.81
CA ILE A 188 -6.23 -21.41 -9.44
C ILE A 188 -4.87 -21.98 -9.89
N GLN A 189 -4.52 -21.74 -11.15
CA GLN A 189 -3.34 -22.32 -11.79
C GLN A 189 -2.05 -21.51 -11.53
N LYS A 190 -2.16 -20.20 -11.29
CA LYS A 190 -1.02 -19.33 -10.98
C LYS A 190 -1.40 -18.27 -9.96
N PHE A 191 -0.56 -18.10 -8.94
CA PHE A 191 -0.74 -17.10 -7.89
C PHE A 191 0.49 -16.18 -7.86
N ILE A 192 0.33 -14.88 -8.14
CA ILE A 192 1.38 -13.88 -7.98
C ILE A 192 1.13 -13.08 -6.72
N PHE A 193 2.12 -13.03 -5.84
CA PHE A 193 2.06 -12.32 -4.57
C PHE A 193 3.13 -11.25 -4.49
N PHE A 194 2.73 -10.01 -4.19
CA PHE A 194 3.66 -8.92 -3.94
C PHE A 194 4.02 -8.82 -2.47
N SER A 195 5.30 -8.95 -2.20
CA SER A 195 5.90 -8.88 -0.88
C SER A 195 6.87 -7.70 -0.77
N ILE A 196 7.57 -7.60 0.35
CA ILE A 196 8.52 -6.53 0.64
C ILE A 196 9.92 -7.12 0.68
N HIS A 197 10.88 -6.45 0.02
CA HIS A 197 12.30 -6.79 0.09
C HIS A 197 12.79 -6.78 1.54
N ASN A 198 13.62 -7.74 1.91
CA ASN A 198 14.13 -7.91 3.28
C ASN A 198 13.05 -8.14 4.37
N CYS A 199 11.84 -8.59 4.03
CA CYS A 199 10.81 -8.86 5.02
C CYS A 199 11.20 -9.96 6.03
N ASP A 200 12.12 -10.81 5.66
CA ASP A 200 12.71 -11.87 6.50
C ASP A 200 13.78 -11.35 7.47
N LYS A 201 14.37 -10.17 7.22
CA LYS A 201 15.42 -9.58 8.06
C LYS A 201 14.89 -8.68 9.18
N HIS A 202 13.63 -8.28 9.09
CA HIS A 202 13.01 -7.34 10.03
C HIS A 202 11.71 -7.92 10.63
N PRO A 203 11.80 -9.03 11.40
CA PRO A 203 10.63 -9.65 12.02
C PRO A 203 10.00 -8.79 13.13
N GLU A 204 10.74 -7.79 13.64
CA GLU A 204 10.25 -6.79 14.58
C GLU A 204 9.27 -5.79 13.95
N VAL A 205 9.26 -5.71 12.62
CA VAL A 205 8.33 -4.90 11.84
C VAL A 205 7.17 -5.80 11.40
N PRO A 206 6.00 -5.64 11.99
CA PRO A 206 4.95 -6.62 11.83
C PRO A 206 4.36 -6.73 10.43
N LEU A 207 4.35 -5.66 9.60
CA LEU A 207 3.98 -5.83 8.19
C LEU A 207 4.97 -6.75 7.47
N MET A 208 6.27 -6.56 7.72
CA MET A 208 7.31 -7.40 7.11
C MET A 208 7.19 -8.84 7.60
N GLU A 209 6.94 -9.03 8.89
CA GLU A 209 6.69 -10.37 9.45
C GLU A 209 5.44 -11.02 8.87
N ILE A 210 4.36 -10.27 8.69
CA ILE A 210 3.15 -10.79 8.01
C ILE A 210 3.44 -11.17 6.57
N LYS A 211 4.16 -10.33 5.82
CA LYS A 211 4.56 -10.66 4.45
C LYS A 211 5.36 -11.96 4.41
N ARG A 212 6.36 -12.10 5.30
CA ARG A 212 7.15 -13.33 5.46
C ARG A 212 6.29 -14.56 5.81
N CYS A 213 5.33 -14.40 6.73
CA CYS A 213 4.41 -15.48 7.08
C CYS A 213 3.51 -15.86 5.90
N THR A 214 3.04 -14.87 5.13
CA THR A 214 2.20 -15.11 3.93
C THR A 214 3.01 -15.82 2.84
N GLU A 215 4.27 -15.42 2.62
CA GLU A 215 5.19 -16.12 1.71
C GLU A 215 5.31 -17.61 2.07
N LYS A 216 5.58 -17.91 3.35
CA LYS A 216 5.68 -19.29 3.84
C LYS A 216 4.38 -20.06 3.68
N TYR A 217 3.26 -19.44 4.02
CA TYR A 217 1.95 -20.07 3.87
C TYR A 217 1.63 -20.39 2.42
N LEU A 218 2.01 -19.49 1.49
CA LEU A 218 1.85 -19.69 0.06
C LEU A 218 2.76 -20.83 -0.44
N GLN A 219 3.99 -20.93 0.02
CA GLN A 219 4.90 -22.04 -0.28
C GLN A 219 4.33 -23.40 0.18
N GLU A 220 3.76 -23.44 1.39
CA GLU A 220 3.17 -24.65 1.98
C GLU A 220 1.79 -25.00 1.36
N SER A 221 1.16 -24.08 0.64
CA SER A 221 -0.18 -24.27 0.06
C SER A 221 -0.25 -25.31 -1.05
N GLY A 222 0.86 -25.56 -1.74
CA GLY A 222 0.93 -26.42 -2.93
C GLY A 222 0.50 -25.73 -4.24
N LEU A 223 0.04 -24.49 -4.18
CA LEU A 223 -0.24 -23.68 -5.38
C LEU A 223 1.01 -23.45 -6.23
N ASN A 224 0.82 -23.22 -7.51
CA ASN A 224 1.86 -22.67 -8.36
C ASN A 224 1.91 -21.15 -8.14
N TYR A 225 2.96 -20.66 -7.51
CA TYR A 225 3.11 -19.26 -7.11
C TYR A 225 4.35 -18.62 -7.71
N THR A 226 4.35 -17.28 -7.75
CA THR A 226 5.55 -16.46 -7.87
C THR A 226 5.44 -15.35 -6.82
N VAL A 227 6.42 -15.24 -5.94
CA VAL A 227 6.53 -14.13 -4.99
C VAL A 227 7.44 -13.07 -5.59
N ILE A 228 6.97 -11.82 -5.63
CA ILE A 228 7.74 -10.67 -6.09
C ILE A 228 7.95 -9.73 -4.91
N ARG A 229 9.20 -9.61 -4.45
CA ARG A 229 9.60 -8.70 -3.38
C ARG A 229 10.00 -7.35 -3.96
N LEU A 230 9.41 -6.29 -3.43
CA LEU A 230 9.56 -4.92 -3.92
C LEU A 230 10.30 -4.05 -2.90
N CYS A 231 11.16 -3.14 -3.38
CA CYS A 231 11.89 -2.19 -2.54
C CYS A 231 11.09 -0.91 -2.29
N GLY A 232 10.54 -0.28 -3.32
CA GLY A 232 9.75 0.94 -3.22
C GLY A 232 9.20 1.39 -4.57
N PHE A 233 8.23 2.32 -4.55
CA PHE A 233 7.58 2.83 -5.76
C PHE A 233 7.94 4.29 -6.03
N MET A 234 8.34 4.63 -7.26
CA MET A 234 8.59 6.01 -7.69
C MET A 234 7.35 6.89 -7.57
N GLN A 235 6.16 6.33 -7.82
CA GLN A 235 4.88 7.07 -7.80
C GLN A 235 4.59 7.77 -6.48
N GLY A 236 5.02 7.21 -5.37
CA GLY A 236 4.79 7.83 -4.07
C GLY A 236 5.60 9.07 -3.82
N LEU A 237 6.76 9.18 -4.44
CA LEU A 237 7.64 10.33 -4.30
C LEU A 237 7.01 11.61 -4.89
N ILE A 238 6.08 11.44 -5.83
CA ILE A 238 5.31 12.57 -6.38
C ILE A 238 4.53 13.27 -5.28
N GLY A 239 3.70 12.54 -4.53
CA GLY A 239 2.89 13.11 -3.44
C GLY A 239 3.69 13.49 -2.20
N GLN A 240 4.81 12.81 -1.95
CA GLN A 240 5.65 13.08 -0.78
C GLN A 240 6.55 14.30 -0.96
N TYR A 241 7.09 14.51 -2.17
CA TYR A 241 8.13 15.51 -2.41
C TYR A 241 7.81 16.43 -3.60
N ALA A 242 7.51 15.88 -4.79
CA ALA A 242 7.41 16.69 -5.99
C ALA A 242 6.27 17.73 -5.90
N VAL A 243 5.06 17.30 -5.54
CA VAL A 243 3.90 18.21 -5.42
C VAL A 243 4.06 19.20 -4.26
N PRO A 244 4.40 18.80 -3.03
CA PRO A 244 4.60 19.74 -1.95
C PRO A 244 5.66 20.80 -2.25
N ILE A 245 6.78 20.40 -2.87
CA ILE A 245 7.83 21.37 -3.25
C ILE A 245 7.27 22.36 -4.26
N LEU A 246 6.57 21.92 -5.32
CA LEU A 246 5.97 22.83 -6.30
C LEU A 246 4.94 23.78 -5.69
N GLU A 247 4.26 23.38 -4.62
CA GLU A 247 3.26 24.16 -3.90
C GLU A 247 3.83 24.97 -2.73
N ASP A 248 5.15 25.04 -2.59
CA ASP A 248 5.86 25.69 -1.47
C ASP A 248 5.39 25.20 -0.08
N LYS A 249 5.04 23.91 0.02
CA LYS A 249 4.66 23.24 1.25
C LYS A 249 5.85 22.55 1.91
N ALA A 250 5.78 22.38 3.22
CA ALA A 250 6.80 21.62 3.95
C ALA A 250 6.79 20.15 3.55
N VAL A 251 7.97 19.59 3.38
CA VAL A 251 8.21 18.16 3.16
C VAL A 251 8.89 17.53 4.37
N TRP A 252 8.58 16.26 4.63
CA TRP A 252 9.24 15.52 5.68
C TRP A 252 10.55 14.93 5.17
N GLY A 253 11.64 15.30 5.81
CA GLY A 253 12.98 14.79 5.55
C GLY A 253 13.49 13.95 6.72
N THR A 254 14.51 13.17 6.47
CA THR A 254 15.26 12.42 7.48
C THR A 254 16.75 12.47 7.12
N ASP A 255 17.59 12.61 8.13
CA ASP A 255 19.06 12.52 7.99
C ASP A 255 19.53 11.05 7.96
N ALA A 256 18.60 10.10 8.00
CA ALA A 256 18.92 8.69 7.98
C ALA A 256 19.62 8.28 6.68
N PRO A 257 20.66 7.45 6.76
CA PRO A 257 21.38 6.96 5.58
C PRO A 257 20.65 5.87 4.81
N THR A 258 19.41 5.56 5.20
CA THR A 258 18.58 4.56 4.53
C THR A 258 18.46 4.83 3.05
N ARG A 259 18.72 3.81 2.25
CA ARG A 259 18.68 3.88 0.79
C ARG A 259 17.62 2.94 0.23
N ILE A 260 16.81 3.45 -0.68
CA ILE A 260 15.72 2.69 -1.30
C ILE A 260 15.86 2.72 -2.82
N ALA A 261 15.89 1.54 -3.44
CA ALA A 261 15.90 1.39 -4.88
C ALA A 261 14.46 1.42 -5.42
N TYR A 262 13.97 2.64 -5.66
CA TYR A 262 12.62 2.86 -6.16
C TYR A 262 12.46 2.39 -7.60
N MET A 263 11.31 1.79 -7.92
CA MET A 263 10.97 1.30 -9.24
C MET A 263 9.65 1.86 -9.73
N ASP A 264 9.54 2.12 -11.03
CA ASP A 264 8.28 2.54 -11.65
C ASP A 264 7.28 1.37 -11.63
N THR A 265 6.06 1.63 -11.18
CA THR A 265 5.00 0.61 -11.15
C THR A 265 4.58 0.12 -12.54
N GLN A 266 4.86 0.87 -13.60
CA GLN A 266 4.67 0.42 -14.98
C GLN A 266 5.72 -0.65 -15.34
N ASP A 267 6.98 -0.45 -14.95
CA ASP A 267 8.03 -1.46 -15.14
C ASP A 267 7.76 -2.71 -14.30
N ILE A 268 7.31 -2.54 -13.05
CA ILE A 268 6.87 -3.66 -12.22
C ILE A 268 5.76 -4.44 -12.92
N ALA A 269 4.75 -3.77 -13.47
CA ALA A 269 3.67 -4.44 -14.20
C ALA A 269 4.21 -5.18 -15.43
N ARG A 270 5.04 -4.55 -16.26
CA ARG A 270 5.66 -5.15 -17.43
C ARG A 270 6.45 -6.42 -17.07
N MET A 271 7.32 -6.33 -16.07
CA MET A 271 8.12 -7.45 -15.59
C MET A 271 7.27 -8.57 -14.99
N THR A 272 6.18 -8.21 -14.30
CA THR A 272 5.23 -9.18 -13.73
C THR A 272 4.57 -10.01 -14.82
N PHE A 273 4.15 -9.42 -15.94
CA PHE A 273 3.57 -10.17 -17.05
C PHE A 273 4.61 -10.98 -17.82
N THR A 274 5.86 -10.52 -17.91
CA THR A 274 6.96 -11.33 -18.41
C THR A 274 7.20 -12.55 -17.51
N ALA A 275 7.21 -12.36 -16.20
CA ALA A 275 7.33 -13.45 -15.23
C ALA A 275 6.12 -14.41 -15.30
N LEU A 276 4.90 -13.88 -15.47
CA LEU A 276 3.68 -14.70 -15.57
C LEU A 276 3.76 -15.72 -16.71
N ARG A 277 4.33 -15.34 -17.85
CA ARG A 277 4.47 -16.18 -19.03
C ARG A 277 5.69 -17.11 -18.99
N ASN A 278 6.61 -16.91 -18.05
CA ASN A 278 7.82 -17.70 -17.94
C ASN A 278 7.65 -18.81 -16.90
N GLU A 279 7.62 -20.05 -17.34
CA GLU A 279 7.45 -21.21 -16.43
C GLU A 279 8.61 -21.36 -15.43
N LYS A 280 9.81 -20.86 -15.76
CA LYS A 280 10.95 -20.87 -14.83
C LYS A 280 10.73 -20.03 -13.58
N THR A 281 9.73 -19.16 -13.59
CA THR A 281 9.35 -18.35 -12.40
C THR A 281 8.33 -19.06 -11.48
N ASN A 282 7.93 -20.28 -11.83
CA ASN A 282 7.02 -21.07 -11.02
C ASN A 282 7.69 -21.49 -9.72
N LYS A 283 6.98 -21.25 -8.60
CA LYS A 283 7.44 -21.54 -7.23
C LYS A 283 8.77 -20.85 -6.87
N THR A 284 8.98 -19.62 -7.40
CA THR A 284 10.20 -18.84 -7.17
C THR A 284 9.92 -17.52 -6.48
N PHE A 285 10.99 -16.93 -5.96
CA PHE A 285 11.04 -15.58 -5.42
C PHE A 285 11.82 -14.71 -6.41
N LEU A 286 11.23 -13.58 -6.77
CA LEU A 286 11.86 -12.57 -7.61
C LEU A 286 12.02 -11.29 -6.79
N GLU A 287 13.16 -10.64 -6.93
CA GLU A 287 13.40 -9.32 -6.36
C GLU A 287 13.28 -8.28 -7.47
N PHE A 288 12.45 -7.24 -7.24
CA PHE A 288 12.31 -6.11 -8.16
C PHE A 288 12.77 -4.83 -7.46
N ALA A 289 13.85 -4.28 -7.96
CA ALA A 289 14.49 -3.08 -7.45
C ALA A 289 14.85 -2.14 -8.60
N GLY A 290 14.78 -0.84 -8.35
CA GLY A 290 15.22 0.17 -9.30
C GLY A 290 16.73 0.12 -9.53
N PRO A 291 17.23 0.77 -10.61
CA PRO A 291 18.64 0.71 -10.99
C PRO A 291 19.61 1.29 -9.95
N ARG A 292 19.14 2.21 -9.11
CA ARG A 292 19.93 2.88 -8.07
C ARG A 292 19.12 3.02 -6.81
N ALA A 293 19.77 2.86 -5.65
CA ALA A 293 19.20 3.16 -4.35
C ALA A 293 19.47 4.63 -3.95
N TRP A 294 18.46 5.30 -3.41
CA TRP A 294 18.44 6.73 -3.10
C TRP A 294 18.16 6.96 -1.63
N THR A 295 18.85 7.92 -1.02
CA THR A 295 18.46 8.46 0.29
C THR A 295 17.31 9.46 0.13
N THR A 296 16.61 9.74 1.24
CA THR A 296 15.55 10.77 1.26
C THR A 296 16.11 12.14 0.87
N ALA A 297 17.28 12.51 1.36
CA ALA A 297 17.93 13.77 1.03
C ALA A 297 18.26 13.88 -0.47
N GLU A 298 18.79 12.82 -1.09
CA GLU A 298 19.06 12.80 -2.53
C GLU A 298 17.78 12.96 -3.37
N VAL A 299 16.66 12.36 -2.93
CA VAL A 299 15.35 12.51 -3.62
C VAL A 299 14.83 13.94 -3.50
N ILE A 300 14.90 14.53 -2.31
CA ILE A 300 14.48 15.93 -2.10
C ILE A 300 15.33 16.85 -2.98
N SER A 301 16.66 16.75 -2.94
CA SER A 301 17.56 17.57 -3.76
C SER A 301 17.34 17.38 -5.28
N LEU A 302 16.96 16.19 -5.72
CA LEU A 302 16.55 15.97 -7.10
C LEU A 302 15.25 16.72 -7.43
N CYS A 303 14.26 16.69 -6.55
CA CYS A 303 12.99 17.41 -6.74
C CYS A 303 13.20 18.94 -6.72
N GLU A 304 14.02 19.48 -5.81
CA GLU A 304 14.39 20.89 -5.75
C GLU A 304 14.98 21.38 -7.06
N ARG A 305 15.95 20.64 -7.57
CA ARG A 305 16.62 20.96 -8.85
C ARG A 305 15.63 20.94 -10.03
N LEU A 306 14.70 20.00 -10.05
CA LEU A 306 13.71 19.88 -11.13
C LEU A 306 12.58 20.90 -11.01
N ALA A 307 12.22 21.29 -9.79
CA ALA A 307 11.23 22.33 -9.51
C ALA A 307 11.80 23.74 -9.73
N GLY A 308 13.13 23.91 -9.62
CA GLY A 308 13.79 25.21 -9.64
C GLY A 308 13.55 26.05 -8.38
N GLN A 309 13.27 25.40 -7.25
CA GLN A 309 13.05 26.03 -5.95
C GLN A 309 13.44 25.12 -4.79
N ASP A 310 13.84 25.71 -3.68
CA ASP A 310 14.25 25.00 -2.47
C ASP A 310 13.05 24.41 -1.72
N ALA A 311 13.23 23.26 -1.09
CA ALA A 311 12.22 22.61 -0.27
C ALA A 311 12.24 23.16 1.16
N ARG A 312 11.07 23.31 1.74
CA ARG A 312 10.93 23.56 3.19
C ARG A 312 10.99 22.22 3.92
N VAL A 313 12.19 21.75 4.26
CA VAL A 313 12.38 20.44 4.88
C VAL A 313 12.13 20.52 6.38
N THR A 314 11.21 19.69 6.87
CA THR A 314 11.00 19.46 8.31
C THR A 314 11.58 18.10 8.67
N THR A 315 12.62 18.07 9.49
CA THR A 315 13.25 16.83 9.95
C THR A 315 12.63 16.35 11.24
N VAL A 316 12.31 15.04 11.32
CA VAL A 316 11.90 14.39 12.56
C VAL A 316 13.03 13.50 13.04
N PRO A 317 13.63 13.80 14.20
CA PRO A 317 14.68 12.95 14.77
C PRO A 317 14.15 11.53 15.03
N VAL A 318 14.94 10.51 14.66
CA VAL A 318 14.58 9.09 14.85
C VAL A 318 14.25 8.78 16.31
N GLY A 319 14.91 9.45 17.26
CA GLY A 319 14.61 9.33 18.69
C GLY A 319 13.18 9.71 19.06
N VAL A 320 12.60 10.71 18.38
CA VAL A 320 11.20 11.12 18.59
C VAL A 320 10.26 10.02 18.07
N LEU A 321 10.54 9.43 16.91
CA LEU A 321 9.76 8.30 16.37
C LEU A 321 9.78 7.09 17.31
N ARG A 322 10.96 6.73 17.85
CA ARG A 322 11.11 5.64 18.81
C ARG A 322 10.34 5.90 20.12
N PHE A 323 10.48 7.11 20.66
CA PHE A 323 9.76 7.50 21.87
C PHE A 323 8.25 7.48 21.65
N THR A 324 7.76 8.06 20.57
CA THR A 324 6.32 8.05 20.23
C THR A 324 5.80 6.62 20.07
N ARG A 325 6.56 5.75 19.41
CA ARG A 325 6.21 4.32 19.27
C ARG A 325 6.13 3.62 20.64
N GLN A 326 7.08 3.86 21.54
CA GLN A 326 7.06 3.28 22.88
C GLN A 326 5.85 3.79 23.68
N LEU A 327 5.57 5.08 23.62
CA LEU A 327 4.43 5.69 24.30
C LEU A 327 3.09 5.16 23.80
N THR A 328 2.93 5.02 22.47
CA THR A 328 1.70 4.51 21.86
C THR A 328 1.43 3.03 22.19
N ARG A 329 2.45 2.25 22.50
CA ARG A 329 2.29 0.84 22.92
C ARG A 329 1.62 0.66 24.29
N PHE A 330 1.61 1.66 25.15
CA PHE A 330 0.93 1.59 26.45
C PHE A 330 -0.61 1.61 26.33
N PHE A 331 -1.15 2.04 25.19
CA PHE A 331 -2.59 2.13 24.98
C PHE A 331 -3.02 1.14 23.89
N GLN A 332 -3.91 0.21 24.22
CA GLN A 332 -4.36 -0.84 23.28
C GLN A 332 -5.00 -0.28 21.99
N TRP A 333 -5.67 0.88 22.08
CA TRP A 333 -6.31 1.52 20.94
C TRP A 333 -5.35 2.26 19.99
N THR A 334 -4.08 2.41 20.38
CA THR A 334 -3.02 3.02 19.55
C THR A 334 -2.02 2.01 19.01
N ASN A 335 -2.24 0.71 19.22
CA ASN A 335 -1.33 -0.33 18.74
C ASN A 335 -1.14 -0.27 17.22
N ASP A 336 -2.20 -0.01 16.45
CA ASP A 336 -2.11 0.15 15.00
C ASP A 336 -1.20 1.32 14.58
N VAL A 337 -1.16 2.41 15.38
CA VAL A 337 -0.26 3.55 15.16
C VAL A 337 1.18 3.17 15.50
N ALA A 338 1.40 2.50 16.65
CA ALA A 338 2.72 2.01 17.04
C ALA A 338 3.31 1.07 16.00
N ASP A 339 2.46 0.26 15.45
CA ASP A 339 2.80 -0.71 14.43
C ASP A 339 3.25 -0.05 13.12
N ARG A 340 2.65 1.05 12.73
CA ARG A 340 3.05 1.87 11.56
C ARG A 340 4.37 2.60 11.77
N LEU A 341 4.57 3.11 12.99
CA LEU A 341 5.82 3.78 13.35
C LEU A 341 7.02 2.82 13.31
N ALA A 342 6.82 1.51 13.50
CA ALA A 342 7.90 0.54 13.40
C ALA A 342 8.50 0.46 11.99
N PHE A 343 7.66 0.52 10.95
CA PHE A 343 8.17 0.56 9.58
C PHE A 343 8.90 1.88 9.28
N SER A 344 8.34 3.01 9.75
CA SER A 344 9.00 4.31 9.64
C SER A 344 10.34 4.34 10.37
N GLU A 345 10.47 3.62 11.51
CA GLU A 345 11.72 3.49 12.24
C GLU A 345 12.77 2.71 11.43
N VAL A 346 12.39 1.62 10.76
CA VAL A 346 13.29 0.87 9.87
C VAL A 346 13.70 1.71 8.66
N LEU A 347 12.77 2.49 8.09
CA LEU A 347 13.07 3.43 7.01
C LEU A 347 13.95 4.61 7.45
N SER A 348 14.10 4.82 8.77
CA SER A 348 14.94 5.86 9.36
C SER A 348 16.20 5.28 10.04
N SER A 349 16.52 4.02 9.80
CA SER A 349 17.73 3.35 10.25
C SER A 349 18.73 3.20 9.10
N ASP A 350 19.93 2.70 9.35
CA ASP A 350 20.92 2.46 8.30
C ASP A 350 20.63 1.13 7.58
N VAL A 351 19.56 1.13 6.76
CA VAL A 351 19.12 -0.05 6.01
C VAL A 351 19.12 0.26 4.51
N VAL A 352 19.58 -0.70 3.72
CA VAL A 352 19.55 -0.61 2.26
C VAL A 352 18.47 -1.54 1.71
N PHE A 353 17.41 -0.94 1.17
CA PHE A 353 16.38 -1.65 0.42
C PHE A 353 16.76 -1.64 -1.06
N SER A 354 17.64 -2.54 -1.45
CA SER A 354 18.09 -2.73 -2.83
C SER A 354 18.45 -4.20 -3.04
N ALA A 355 18.15 -4.71 -4.22
CA ALA A 355 18.45 -6.08 -4.60
C ALA A 355 19.29 -6.11 -5.89
N PRO A 356 20.20 -7.09 -6.06
CA PRO A 356 20.86 -7.31 -7.31
C PRO A 356 19.87 -7.84 -8.35
N MET A 357 19.69 -7.09 -9.44
CA MET A 357 18.71 -7.41 -10.48
C MET A 357 19.22 -8.27 -11.62
N ALA A 358 20.53 -8.57 -11.67
CA ALA A 358 21.16 -9.26 -12.79
C ALA A 358 20.52 -10.62 -13.09
N GLU A 359 20.28 -11.42 -12.05
CA GLU A 359 19.63 -12.73 -12.18
C GLU A 359 18.19 -12.60 -12.63
N THR A 360 17.44 -11.64 -12.07
CA THR A 360 16.05 -11.36 -12.45
C THR A 360 15.96 -10.94 -13.91
N TYR A 361 16.80 -10.03 -14.37
CA TYR A 361 16.83 -9.61 -15.78
C TYR A 361 17.18 -10.78 -16.70
N SER A 362 18.19 -11.57 -16.36
CA SER A 362 18.58 -12.76 -17.12
C SER A 362 17.45 -13.79 -17.20
N LEU A 363 16.80 -14.07 -16.07
CA LEU A 363 15.69 -15.03 -15.99
C LEU A 363 14.48 -14.56 -16.83
N LEU A 364 14.20 -13.26 -16.82
CA LEU A 364 13.08 -12.67 -17.55
C LEU A 364 13.44 -12.33 -19.03
N GLY A 365 14.71 -12.40 -19.41
CA GLY A 365 15.16 -12.04 -20.75
C GLY A 365 14.98 -10.55 -21.07
N LEU A 366 15.20 -9.67 -20.07
CA LEU A 366 15.00 -8.22 -20.18
C LEU A 366 16.34 -7.48 -20.16
N ASP A 367 16.44 -6.38 -20.94
CA ASP A 367 17.59 -5.47 -20.85
C ASP A 367 17.41 -4.54 -19.63
N PRO A 368 18.40 -4.43 -18.74
CA PRO A 368 18.36 -3.46 -17.63
C PRO A 368 18.13 -2.01 -18.08
N LYS A 369 18.54 -1.65 -19.30
CA LYS A 369 18.35 -0.30 -19.86
C LYS A 369 16.88 0.07 -20.11
N ASP A 370 16.00 -0.93 -20.22
CA ASP A 370 14.57 -0.74 -20.42
C ASP A 370 13.85 -0.36 -19.13
N THR A 371 14.55 -0.37 -17.98
CA THR A 371 13.99 0.01 -16.69
C THR A 371 14.20 1.50 -16.45
N SER A 372 13.12 2.19 -16.13
CA SER A 372 13.13 3.64 -15.89
C SER A 372 14.01 4.00 -14.69
N THR A 373 14.80 5.06 -14.81
CA THR A 373 15.53 5.64 -13.68
C THR A 373 14.67 6.66 -12.95
N LEU A 374 14.94 6.90 -11.67
CA LEU A 374 14.18 7.88 -10.89
C LEU A 374 14.34 9.28 -11.45
N GLU A 375 15.54 9.62 -11.92
CA GLU A 375 15.82 10.91 -12.54
C GLU A 375 14.91 11.15 -13.75
N LYS A 376 14.87 10.18 -14.67
CA LYS A 376 14.05 10.27 -15.88
C LYS A 376 12.57 10.38 -15.52
N TYR A 377 12.10 9.54 -14.60
CA TYR A 377 10.71 9.52 -14.15
C TYR A 377 10.27 10.86 -13.57
N LEU A 378 11.06 11.44 -12.65
CA LEU A 378 10.75 12.74 -12.04
C LEU A 378 10.91 13.88 -13.06
N GLN A 379 11.91 13.84 -13.94
CA GLN A 379 12.09 14.84 -15.00
C GLN A 379 10.89 14.90 -15.94
N GLU A 380 10.38 13.77 -16.36
CA GLU A 380 9.18 13.69 -17.21
C GLU A 380 7.95 14.23 -16.47
N TYR A 381 7.79 13.89 -15.18
CA TYR A 381 6.69 14.41 -14.37
C TYR A 381 6.75 15.94 -14.25
N PHE A 382 7.89 16.51 -13.83
CA PHE A 382 8.05 17.95 -13.68
C PHE A 382 7.87 18.69 -15.02
N SER A 383 8.42 18.16 -16.09
CA SER A 383 8.30 18.76 -17.44
C SER A 383 6.81 18.82 -17.86
N ASN A 384 6.05 17.76 -17.63
CA ASN A 384 4.63 17.71 -17.98
C ASN A 384 3.78 18.67 -17.13
N ILE A 385 4.06 18.78 -15.83
CA ILE A 385 3.34 19.70 -14.93
C ILE A 385 3.67 21.16 -15.26
N LEU A 386 4.95 21.49 -15.44
CA LEU A 386 5.37 22.85 -15.77
C LEU A 386 4.82 23.31 -17.13
N LYS A 387 4.75 22.39 -18.11
CA LYS A 387 4.08 22.67 -19.39
C LYS A 387 2.60 22.98 -19.19
N LYS A 388 1.85 22.15 -18.48
CA LYS A 388 0.43 22.38 -18.18
C LYS A 388 0.20 23.71 -17.46
N LEU A 389 1.05 24.07 -16.51
CA LEU A 389 0.96 25.34 -15.80
C LEU A 389 1.19 26.54 -16.72
N LYS A 390 2.14 26.43 -17.66
CA LYS A 390 2.35 27.46 -18.69
C LYS A 390 1.14 27.62 -19.61
N ASP A 391 0.58 26.50 -20.08
CA ASP A 391 -0.58 26.49 -20.95
C ASP A 391 -1.80 27.12 -20.26
N LEU A 392 -2.05 26.78 -18.98
CA LEU A 392 -3.12 27.39 -18.19
C LEU A 392 -2.91 28.90 -17.99
N LYS A 393 -1.68 29.35 -17.71
CA LYS A 393 -1.36 30.80 -17.61
C LYS A 393 -1.52 31.53 -18.93
N ALA A 394 -1.24 30.88 -20.05
CA ALA A 394 -1.45 31.45 -21.38
C ALA A 394 -2.95 31.62 -21.69
N GLN A 395 -3.76 30.58 -21.34
CA GLN A 395 -5.22 30.63 -21.51
C GLN A 395 -5.87 31.70 -20.64
N SER A 396 -5.45 31.87 -19.37
CA SER A 396 -6.00 32.92 -18.49
C SER A 396 -5.70 34.32 -19.02
N LYS A 397 -4.50 34.55 -19.59
CA LYS A 397 -4.17 35.84 -20.21
C LYS A 397 -4.95 36.15 -21.47
N GLN A 398 -5.37 35.12 -22.24
CA GLN A 398 -6.27 35.33 -23.40
C GLN A 398 -7.71 35.63 -23.00
N GLY A 399 -8.19 35.11 -21.85
CA GLY A 399 -9.50 35.42 -21.31
C GLY A 399 -9.68 36.89 -20.88
N ASP A 400 -8.62 37.55 -20.41
CA ASP A 400 -8.61 38.93 -19.95
C ASP A 400 -8.64 39.95 -21.11
N PHE A 401 -8.49 39.53 -22.37
CA PHE A 401 -8.57 40.41 -23.54
C PHE A 401 -9.99 40.52 -24.16
N TYR A 402 -10.97 39.84 -23.60
CA TYR A 402 -12.36 39.82 -24.07
C TYR A 402 -13.38 40.38 -23.06
N ILE A 403 -12.95 41.30 -22.17
CA ILE A 403 -13.85 42.07 -21.30
C ILE A 403 -13.76 43.53 -21.68
#